data_2aa3c649856221d7f04198ae25abfedb
#
_entry.id   2aa3c649856221d7f04198ae25abfedb
#
_cell.length_a   1.000
_cell.length_b   1.000
_cell.length_c   1.000
_cell.angle_alpha   90.00
_cell.angle_beta   90.00
_cell.angle_gamma   90.00
#
_symmetry.space_group_name_H-M   'P 1'
#
loop_
_entity.id
_entity.type
_entity.pdbx_description
1 polymer ?
#
loop_
_entity_poly.entity_id
_entity_poly.type
_entity_poly.pdbx_seq_one_letter_code
_entity_poly.pdbx_strand_id
1 'polypeptide(L)'
;MTTIAWRFGVRMGMASATGLTVMVVTAAISWAGGPGGVVTGGDISRAVGSGVMDGLLVGFSASGPTNEAASAAVVAACQSTGAEQCSSDEVTNDVFCVVSVGADDGSGIVSGGAGATIEAARDDAFANVARANLVLDPSARVLAGSCP
;
A
#
# COMPACT_ATOMS: atom_id res chain seq x y z
N MET A 1 -69.43 34.86 1.69
CA MET A 1 -68.01 34.70 1.34
C MET A 1 -67.41 33.76 2.35
N THR A 2 -67.22 32.48 1.95
CA THR A 2 -66.91 31.39 2.88
C THR A 2 -65.55 30.83 2.46
N THR A 3 -64.52 31.06 3.27
CA THR A 3 -63.16 30.53 3.06
C THR A 3 -63.05 29.19 3.77
N ILE A 4 -62.86 28.14 2.98
CA ILE A 4 -62.62 26.78 3.45
C ILE A 4 -61.10 26.58 3.61
N ALA A 5 -60.64 26.42 4.84
CA ALA A 5 -59.23 26.08 5.13
C ALA A 5 -59.06 24.55 5.14
N TRP A 6 -58.25 24.04 4.20
CA TRP A 6 -57.83 22.62 4.19
C TRP A 6 -56.54 22.49 5.02
N ARG A 7 -56.64 21.77 6.13
CA ARG A 7 -55.49 21.32 6.90
C ARG A 7 -55.02 19.97 6.34
N PHE A 8 -53.91 20.00 5.62
CA PHE A 8 -53.19 18.77 5.32
C PHE A 8 -52.20 18.48 6.45
N GLY A 9 -52.51 17.46 7.24
CA GLY A 9 -51.57 16.91 8.21
C GLY A 9 -50.56 16.00 7.51
N VAL A 10 -49.30 16.46 7.37
CA VAL A 10 -48.21 15.62 6.93
C VAL A 10 -47.66 14.90 8.16
N ARG A 11 -47.91 13.60 8.26
CA ARG A 11 -47.23 12.73 9.20
C ARG A 11 -45.82 12.46 8.65
N MET A 12 -44.81 13.08 9.28
CA MET A 12 -43.41 12.70 9.07
C MET A 12 -43.17 11.33 9.71
N GLY A 13 -43.10 10.30 8.88
CA GLY A 13 -42.53 9.02 9.25
C GLY A 13 -41.00 9.17 9.31
N MET A 14 -40.45 9.02 10.52
CA MET A 14 -39.01 8.85 10.67
C MET A 14 -38.60 7.49 10.12
N ALA A 15 -38.07 7.46 8.90
CA ALA A 15 -37.35 6.32 8.39
C ALA A 15 -35.91 6.46 8.89
N SER A 16 -35.54 5.68 9.91
CA SER A 16 -34.15 5.50 10.33
C SER A 16 -33.44 4.72 9.24
N ALA A 17 -32.79 5.41 8.34
CA ALA A 17 -31.84 4.81 7.42
C ALA A 17 -30.53 4.55 8.18
N THR A 18 -30.37 3.33 8.70
CA THR A 18 -29.07 2.81 9.11
C THR A 18 -28.23 2.66 7.86
N GLY A 19 -27.44 3.68 7.57
CA GLY A 19 -26.45 3.65 6.52
C GLY A 19 -25.36 2.63 6.89
N LEU A 20 -25.41 1.45 6.27
CA LEU A 20 -24.27 0.56 6.22
C LEU A 20 -23.20 1.24 5.37
N THR A 21 -22.23 1.87 6.02
CA THR A 21 -21.03 2.33 5.35
C THR A 21 -20.20 1.09 5.01
N VAL A 22 -20.38 0.59 3.78
CA VAL A 22 -19.47 -0.42 3.24
C VAL A 22 -18.15 0.29 3.01
N MET A 23 -17.20 0.12 3.94
CA MET A 23 -15.82 0.44 3.68
C MET A 23 -15.32 -0.56 2.64
N VAL A 24 -15.25 -0.12 1.39
CA VAL A 24 -14.49 -0.82 0.37
C VAL A 24 -13.03 -0.60 0.73
N VAL A 25 -12.47 -1.53 1.50
CA VAL A 25 -11.03 -1.65 1.63
C VAL A 25 -10.55 -2.16 0.27
N THR A 26 -10.09 -1.25 -0.59
CA THR A 26 -9.30 -1.64 -1.74
C THR A 26 -7.99 -2.19 -1.19
N ALA A 27 -7.96 -3.51 -0.98
CA ALA A 27 -6.72 -4.21 -0.77
C ALA A 27 -5.89 -3.98 -2.04
N ALA A 28 -4.87 -3.13 -1.95
CA ALA A 28 -3.82 -3.12 -2.94
C ALA A 28 -3.29 -4.56 -2.97
N ILE A 29 -3.52 -5.25 -4.09
CA ILE A 29 -3.01 -6.60 -4.30
C ILE A 29 -1.52 -6.42 -4.50
N SER A 30 -0.76 -6.47 -3.41
CA SER A 30 0.68 -6.61 -3.46
C SER A 30 0.95 -7.96 -4.10
N TRP A 31 1.39 -7.95 -5.36
CA TRP A 31 1.87 -9.15 -6.01
C TRP A 31 3.22 -9.49 -5.38
N ALA A 32 3.18 -10.24 -4.28
CA ALA A 32 4.36 -10.89 -3.74
C ALA A 32 4.78 -11.97 -4.73
N GLY A 33 5.56 -11.61 -5.72
CA GLY A 33 6.01 -12.48 -6.81
C GLY A 33 7.39 -13.05 -6.59
N GLY A 34 7.86 -13.17 -5.34
CA GLY A 34 9.07 -13.92 -5.03
C GLY A 34 8.82 -15.44 -5.07
N PRO A 35 9.84 -16.26 -5.43
CA PRO A 35 9.72 -17.70 -5.26
C PRO A 35 9.46 -18.01 -3.78
N GLY A 36 8.35 -18.74 -3.51
CA GLY A 36 7.94 -19.06 -2.15
C GLY A 36 9.03 -19.85 -1.43
N GLY A 37 9.61 -19.23 -0.40
CA GLY A 37 10.52 -19.90 0.52
C GLY A 37 9.72 -20.60 1.62
N VAL A 38 10.20 -21.77 2.05
CA VAL A 38 9.65 -22.48 3.21
C VAL A 38 10.30 -21.91 4.46
N VAL A 39 9.49 -21.24 5.29
CA VAL A 39 9.97 -20.63 6.53
C VAL A 39 9.83 -21.63 7.68
N THR A 40 10.91 -21.93 8.35
CA THR A 40 10.90 -22.62 9.63
C THR A 40 10.76 -21.60 10.75
N GLY A 41 9.74 -21.76 11.59
CA GLY A 41 9.24 -20.78 12.55
C GLY A 41 10.32 -20.07 13.39
N GLY A 42 10.19 -18.76 13.45
CA GLY A 42 11.05 -17.83 14.17
C GLY A 42 11.61 -16.70 13.31
N ASP A 43 11.35 -16.71 12.01
CA ASP A 43 11.87 -15.72 11.09
C ASP A 43 11.07 -14.40 11.18
N ILE A 44 11.81 -13.31 11.16
CA ILE A 44 11.23 -11.97 11.18
C ILE A 44 10.87 -11.59 9.75
N SER A 45 9.61 -11.25 9.53
CA SER A 45 9.16 -10.68 8.26
C SER A 45 9.68 -9.24 8.12
N ARG A 46 10.06 -8.87 6.90
CA ARG A 46 10.52 -7.53 6.54
C ARG A 46 9.63 -6.97 5.46
N ALA A 47 9.26 -5.72 5.60
CA ALA A 47 8.49 -4.99 4.62
C ALA A 47 9.17 -3.69 4.25
N VAL A 48 9.00 -3.30 3.00
CA VAL A 48 9.36 -1.99 2.48
C VAL A 48 8.13 -1.34 1.85
N GLY A 49 8.10 -0.03 1.89
CA GLY A 49 6.98 0.73 1.38
C GLY A 49 7.38 2.13 1.01
N SER A 50 6.43 2.87 0.52
CA SER A 50 6.61 4.24 0.07
C SER A 50 5.50 5.15 0.56
N GLY A 51 5.74 6.44 0.41
CA GLY A 51 4.80 7.52 0.64
C GLY A 51 5.24 8.76 -0.09
N VAL A 52 4.45 9.82 0.01
CA VAL A 52 4.75 11.12 -0.58
C VAL A 52 4.94 12.13 0.55
N MET A 53 6.07 12.82 0.56
CA MET A 53 6.36 13.91 1.48
C MET A 53 6.84 15.13 0.69
N ASP A 54 6.17 16.27 0.86
CA ASP A 54 6.46 17.50 0.13
C ASP A 54 6.49 17.32 -1.40
N GLY A 55 5.65 16.40 -1.92
CA GLY A 55 5.55 16.09 -3.36
C GLY A 55 6.62 15.15 -3.89
N LEU A 56 7.49 14.61 -3.03
CA LEU A 56 8.54 13.67 -3.41
C LEU A 56 8.26 12.27 -2.83
N LEU A 57 8.66 11.24 -3.57
CA LEU A 57 8.60 9.87 -3.09
C LEU A 57 9.65 9.63 -2.00
N VAL A 58 9.21 9.06 -0.90
CA VAL A 58 10.05 8.65 0.22
C VAL A 58 9.81 7.18 0.55
N GLY A 59 10.87 6.48 0.97
CA GLY A 59 10.80 5.06 1.28
C GLY A 59 10.85 4.78 2.78
N PHE A 60 10.21 3.70 3.17
CA PHE A 60 10.14 3.21 4.55
C PHE A 60 10.44 1.72 4.61
N SER A 61 10.97 1.26 5.73
CA SER A 61 11.14 -0.16 6.01
C SER A 61 10.71 -0.47 7.44
N ALA A 62 10.17 -1.67 7.64
CA ALA A 62 9.78 -2.15 8.96
C ALA A 62 9.90 -3.67 9.03
N SER A 63 9.86 -4.20 10.23
CA SER A 63 9.86 -5.64 10.49
C SER A 63 8.72 -6.02 11.41
N GLY A 64 8.31 -7.28 11.36
CA GLY A 64 7.26 -7.82 12.21
C GLY A 64 7.34 -9.33 12.32
N PRO A 65 6.56 -9.94 13.23
CA PRO A 65 6.55 -11.39 13.41
C PRO A 65 5.84 -12.15 12.26
N THR A 66 5.09 -11.45 11.44
CA THR A 66 4.42 -11.98 10.24
C THR A 66 4.47 -10.96 9.11
N ASN A 67 4.19 -11.40 7.89
CA ASN A 67 4.12 -10.51 6.73
C ASN A 67 3.07 -9.41 6.92
N GLU A 68 1.91 -9.74 7.47
CA GLU A 68 0.84 -8.78 7.75
C GLU A 68 1.29 -7.73 8.79
N ALA A 69 1.97 -8.17 9.84
CA ALA A 69 2.48 -7.29 10.89
C ALA A 69 3.58 -6.37 10.34
N ALA A 70 4.49 -6.88 9.51
CA ALA A 70 5.54 -6.10 8.88
C ALA A 70 4.95 -5.07 7.89
N SER A 71 3.98 -5.47 7.06
CA SER A 71 3.26 -4.58 6.14
C SER A 71 2.50 -3.48 6.87
N ALA A 72 1.81 -3.82 7.96
CA ALA A 72 1.13 -2.82 8.79
C ALA A 72 2.13 -1.85 9.45
N ALA A 73 3.26 -2.36 9.92
CA ALA A 73 4.30 -1.56 10.57
C ALA A 73 4.95 -0.56 9.59
N VAL A 74 5.21 -0.94 8.33
CA VAL A 74 5.78 -0.01 7.35
C VAL A 74 4.82 1.10 6.98
N VAL A 75 3.53 0.80 6.85
CA VAL A 75 2.50 1.83 6.60
C VAL A 75 2.39 2.77 7.81
N ALA A 76 2.39 2.23 9.03
CA ALA A 76 2.36 3.04 10.24
C ALA A 76 3.61 3.93 10.38
N ALA A 77 4.79 3.42 10.03
CA ALA A 77 6.03 4.19 10.01
C ALA A 77 5.94 5.37 9.04
N CYS A 78 5.43 5.15 7.83
CA CYS A 78 5.17 6.21 6.86
C CYS A 78 4.20 7.26 7.40
N GLN A 79 3.04 6.85 7.89
CA GLN A 79 2.01 7.75 8.42
C GLN A 79 2.51 8.59 9.60
N SER A 80 3.38 8.03 10.46
CA SER A 80 3.93 8.72 11.63
C SER A 80 4.81 9.93 11.26
N THR A 81 5.33 9.98 10.05
CA THR A 81 6.12 11.11 9.54
C THR A 81 5.27 12.22 8.95
N GLY A 82 3.97 12.02 8.77
CA GLY A 82 3.07 12.94 8.08
C GLY A 82 3.09 12.75 6.55
N ALA A 83 3.76 11.72 6.04
CA ALA A 83 3.71 11.40 4.61
C ALA A 83 2.30 10.95 4.20
N GLU A 84 1.95 11.24 2.97
CA GLU A 84 0.68 10.84 2.34
C GLU A 84 0.87 9.61 1.45
N GLN A 85 -0.24 8.99 1.02
CA GLN A 85 -0.26 7.85 0.09
C GLN A 85 0.64 6.69 0.55
N CYS A 86 0.69 6.45 1.85
CA CYS A 86 1.52 5.39 2.43
C CYS A 86 1.08 4.00 1.97
N SER A 87 2.04 3.21 1.49
CA SER A 87 1.83 1.84 1.01
C SER A 87 2.86 0.87 1.57
N SER A 88 2.54 -0.42 1.53
CA SER A 88 3.50 -1.52 1.65
C SER A 88 3.69 -2.09 0.26
N ASP A 89 4.89 -1.98 -0.28
CA ASP A 89 5.18 -2.25 -1.68
C ASP A 89 5.72 -3.67 -1.89
N GLU A 90 6.50 -4.17 -0.91
CA GLU A 90 6.99 -5.54 -0.89
C GLU A 90 7.19 -6.04 0.54
N VAL A 91 6.99 -7.34 0.75
CA VAL A 91 7.18 -8.00 2.05
C VAL A 91 7.71 -9.40 1.86
N THR A 92 8.62 -9.81 2.74
CA THR A 92 9.14 -11.18 2.77
C THR A 92 9.40 -11.64 4.20
N ASN A 93 9.25 -12.93 4.42
CA ASN A 93 9.74 -13.64 5.60
C ASN A 93 10.87 -14.62 5.21
N ASP A 94 11.46 -14.43 4.06
CA ASP A 94 12.47 -15.29 3.44
C ASP A 94 13.87 -14.65 3.53
N VAL A 95 14.86 -15.33 2.96
CA VAL A 95 16.27 -14.91 2.88
C VAL A 95 16.52 -13.84 1.82
N PHE A 96 15.50 -13.38 1.13
CA PHE A 96 15.63 -12.36 0.08
C PHE A 96 15.68 -10.94 0.65
N CYS A 97 16.42 -10.09 -0.07
CA CYS A 97 16.26 -8.64 0.05
C CYS A 97 14.93 -8.21 -0.58
N VAL A 98 14.31 -7.20 -0.02
CA VAL A 98 13.12 -6.53 -0.60
C VAL A 98 13.42 -5.07 -0.82
N VAL A 99 12.85 -4.50 -1.88
CA VAL A 99 12.99 -3.09 -2.23
C VAL A 99 11.67 -2.47 -2.62
N SER A 100 11.54 -1.16 -2.36
CA SER A 100 10.57 -0.27 -2.98
C SER A 100 11.31 0.63 -3.96
N VAL A 101 10.84 0.73 -5.20
CA VAL A 101 11.48 1.46 -6.30
C VAL A 101 10.49 2.42 -6.92
N GLY A 102 10.90 3.67 -7.13
CA GLY A 102 10.05 4.69 -7.74
C GLY A 102 10.87 5.86 -8.27
N ALA A 103 10.23 6.70 -9.09
CA ALA A 103 10.81 7.92 -9.65
C ALA A 103 9.93 9.14 -9.31
N ASP A 104 10.57 10.29 -9.10
CA ASP A 104 9.88 11.57 -8.91
C ASP A 104 9.57 12.23 -10.28
N ASP A 105 8.96 11.44 -11.18
CA ASP A 105 8.59 11.84 -12.55
C ASP A 105 7.13 12.32 -12.68
N GLY A 106 6.41 12.35 -11.58
CA GLY A 106 5.00 12.72 -11.52
C GLY A 106 4.04 11.60 -11.90
N SER A 107 4.52 10.40 -12.28
CA SER A 107 3.66 9.26 -12.60
C SER A 107 3.02 8.64 -11.35
N GLY A 108 3.68 8.76 -10.20
CA GLY A 108 3.28 8.09 -8.96
C GLY A 108 3.46 6.57 -9.00
N ILE A 109 4.18 6.04 -10.01
CA ILE A 109 4.42 4.60 -10.13
C ILE A 109 5.53 4.19 -9.15
N VAL A 110 5.16 3.29 -8.25
CA VAL A 110 6.07 2.62 -7.32
C VAL A 110 5.89 1.12 -7.47
N SER A 111 6.97 0.36 -7.32
CA SER A 111 6.93 -1.10 -7.38
C SER A 111 7.82 -1.71 -6.30
N GLY A 112 7.31 -2.78 -5.69
CA GLY A 112 8.10 -3.67 -4.88
C GLY A 112 8.81 -4.73 -5.72
N GLY A 113 9.92 -5.25 -5.18
CA GLY A 113 10.61 -6.39 -5.74
C GLY A 113 11.44 -7.12 -4.69
N ALA A 114 11.71 -8.40 -4.95
CA ALA A 114 12.47 -9.28 -4.09
C ALA A 114 13.60 -9.98 -4.85
N GLY A 115 14.74 -10.20 -4.19
CA GLY A 115 15.88 -10.85 -4.80
C GLY A 115 17.01 -11.16 -3.82
N ALA A 116 18.00 -11.91 -4.25
CA ALA A 116 19.13 -12.30 -3.41
C ALA A 116 20.02 -11.09 -3.00
N THR A 117 19.97 -10.02 -3.75
CA THR A 117 20.64 -8.73 -3.46
C THR A 117 19.68 -7.56 -3.73
N ILE A 118 20.04 -6.39 -3.26
CA ILE A 118 19.28 -5.16 -3.54
C ILE A 118 19.13 -4.91 -5.06
N GLU A 119 20.19 -5.16 -5.83
CA GLU A 119 20.18 -5.01 -7.28
C GLU A 119 19.23 -6.00 -7.94
N ALA A 120 19.28 -7.28 -7.55
CA ALA A 120 18.36 -8.30 -8.05
C ALA A 120 16.90 -8.00 -7.67
N ALA A 121 16.67 -7.50 -6.46
CA ALA A 121 15.33 -7.07 -6.03
C ALA A 121 14.84 -5.86 -6.84
N ARG A 122 15.74 -4.91 -7.16
CA ARG A 122 15.41 -3.77 -8.02
C ARG A 122 15.03 -4.23 -9.44
N ASP A 123 15.79 -5.15 -10.02
CA ASP A 123 15.48 -5.70 -11.35
C ASP A 123 14.13 -6.43 -11.36
N ASP A 124 13.79 -7.15 -10.27
CA ASP A 124 12.48 -7.76 -10.10
C ASP A 124 11.37 -6.70 -10.01
N ALA A 125 11.58 -5.59 -9.30
CA ALA A 125 10.62 -4.49 -9.25
C ALA A 125 10.30 -3.93 -10.64
N PHE A 126 11.30 -3.74 -11.51
CA PHE A 126 11.10 -3.33 -12.90
C PHE A 126 10.32 -4.39 -13.69
N ALA A 127 10.63 -5.67 -13.49
CA ALA A 127 9.91 -6.76 -14.14
C ALA A 127 8.44 -6.84 -13.69
N ASN A 128 8.16 -6.54 -12.41
CA ASN A 128 6.80 -6.50 -11.86
C ASN A 128 5.95 -5.44 -12.55
N VAL A 129 6.48 -4.24 -12.72
CA VAL A 129 5.80 -3.14 -13.44
C VAL A 129 5.54 -3.51 -14.90
N ALA A 130 6.53 -4.10 -15.57
CA ALA A 130 6.39 -4.54 -16.96
C ALA A 130 5.31 -5.62 -17.11
N ARG A 131 5.21 -6.56 -16.16
CA ARG A 131 4.12 -7.57 -16.12
C ARG A 131 2.73 -6.94 -15.96
N ALA A 132 2.64 -5.79 -15.32
CA ALA A 132 1.40 -5.02 -15.19
C ALA A 132 1.10 -4.14 -16.42
N ASN A 133 1.89 -4.23 -17.49
CA ASN A 133 1.83 -3.36 -18.68
C ASN A 133 2.02 -1.88 -18.36
N LEU A 134 2.79 -1.58 -17.32
CA LEU A 134 3.20 -0.24 -16.94
C LEU A 134 4.70 -0.08 -17.24
N VAL A 135 5.17 1.16 -17.21
CA VAL A 135 6.58 1.49 -17.40
C VAL A 135 7.05 2.27 -16.20
N LEU A 136 8.07 1.76 -15.52
CA LEU A 136 8.78 2.51 -14.50
C LEU A 136 9.86 3.36 -15.20
N ASP A 137 9.95 4.63 -14.82
CA ASP A 137 10.94 5.53 -15.40
C ASP A 137 12.35 4.98 -15.20
N PRO A 138 13.25 5.05 -16.21
CA PRO A 138 14.62 4.58 -16.08
C PRO A 138 15.43 5.26 -14.96
N SER A 139 15.02 6.47 -14.53
CA SER A 139 15.62 7.18 -13.40
C SER A 139 15.15 6.68 -12.03
N ALA A 140 14.21 5.72 -12.00
CA ALA A 140 13.67 5.18 -10.76
C ALA A 140 14.79 4.63 -9.87
N ARG A 141 14.73 5.02 -8.61
CA ARG A 141 15.70 4.68 -7.58
C ARG A 141 15.09 3.78 -6.52
N VAL A 142 15.92 3.08 -5.81
CA VAL A 142 15.50 2.39 -4.59
C VAL A 142 15.12 3.45 -3.54
N LEU A 143 13.86 3.45 -3.15
CA LEU A 143 13.32 4.33 -2.11
C LEU A 143 13.63 3.78 -0.72
N ALA A 144 13.41 2.48 -0.56
CA ALA A 144 13.73 1.72 0.64
C ALA A 144 14.19 0.31 0.25
N GLY A 145 15.06 -0.27 1.07
CA GLY A 145 15.50 -1.65 0.93
C GLY A 145 15.76 -2.28 2.29
N SER A 146 15.54 -3.59 2.39
CA SER A 146 15.83 -4.39 3.58
C SER A 146 16.31 -5.78 3.16
N CYS A 147 17.41 -6.21 3.77
CA CYS A 147 17.98 -7.55 3.62
C CYS A 147 17.99 -8.29 4.96
N PRO A 148 18.09 -9.63 4.95
CA PRO A 148 18.27 -10.46 6.14
C PRO A 148 19.50 -10.10 6.94
#